data_133d250c185e317f48823eab2b52ef68
#
_entry.id   133d250c185e317f48823eab2b52ef68
#
_cell.length_a   1.000
_cell.length_b   1.000
_cell.length_c   1.000
_cell.angle_alpha   90.00
_cell.angle_beta   90.00
_cell.angle_gamma   90.00
#
_symmetry.space_group_name_H-M   'P 1'
#
loop_
_entity.id
_entity.type
_entity.pdbx_description
1 polymer ?
#
loop_
_entity_poly.entity_id
_entity_poly.type
_entity_poly.pdbx_seq_one_letter_code
_entity_poly.pdbx_strand_id
1 'polypeptide(L)'
;MEMRRPGLVMCVCTGKCPGFEQLDIWDFINQVRVELPVEYGFIHPQLCEVDGDRFLADFLKARRKLVIAACAPNMQRKMFQKAFADAGLDIEKDAVMLDIRDMTTEKAVQKVQSALAQLETEGGK
;
A
#
# COMPACT_ATOMS: atom_id res chain seq x y z
N MET A 1 -21.30 -14.59 -0.70
CA MET A 1 -20.59 -13.36 -1.07
C MET A 1 -19.14 -13.42 -0.73
N GLU A 2 -18.35 -13.20 -1.72
CA GLU A 2 -16.92 -13.27 -1.51
C GLU A 2 -16.35 -11.99 -0.94
N MET A 3 -15.43 -12.16 -0.02
CA MET A 3 -14.65 -11.03 0.45
C MET A 3 -13.41 -10.90 -0.41
N ARG A 4 -13.25 -9.76 -1.03
CA ARG A 4 -12.07 -9.51 -1.81
C ARG A 4 -10.90 -9.19 -0.90
N ARG A 5 -9.76 -9.77 -1.22
CA ARG A 5 -8.56 -9.47 -0.46
C ARG A 5 -8.08 -8.07 -0.84
N PRO A 6 -7.52 -7.34 0.13
CA PRO A 6 -6.92 -6.05 -0.19
C PRO A 6 -5.70 -6.23 -1.07
N GLY A 7 -5.34 -5.18 -1.78
CA GLY A 7 -4.11 -5.16 -2.55
C GLY A 7 -3.03 -4.40 -1.80
N LEU A 8 -1.78 -4.64 -2.16
CA LEU A 8 -0.65 -3.90 -1.65
C LEU A 8 0.00 -3.12 -2.79
N VAL A 9 0.20 -1.82 -2.56
CA VAL A 9 0.97 -0.99 -3.47
C VAL A 9 2.14 -0.40 -2.70
N MET A 10 3.34 -0.56 -3.21
CA MET A 10 4.54 -0.04 -2.60
C MET A 10 5.12 1.07 -3.45
N CYS A 11 5.44 2.20 -2.83
CA CYS A 11 6.14 3.30 -3.48
C CYS A 11 7.58 3.29 -3.00
N VAL A 12 8.53 3.15 -3.93
CA VAL A 12 9.93 3.02 -3.55
C VAL A 12 10.74 4.28 -3.78
N CYS A 13 10.08 5.35 -4.17
CA CYS A 13 10.73 6.64 -4.35
C CYS A 13 11.95 6.51 -5.26
N THR A 14 11.76 5.93 -6.43
CA THR A 14 12.76 5.61 -7.46
C THR A 14 13.85 4.65 -6.99
N GLY A 15 13.67 4.04 -5.82
CA GLY A 15 14.64 3.09 -5.29
C GLY A 15 15.85 3.73 -4.65
N LYS A 16 15.88 5.06 -4.54
CA LYS A 16 17.04 5.77 -4.02
C LYS A 16 16.83 6.42 -2.67
N CYS A 17 15.67 6.19 -2.07
CA CYS A 17 15.39 6.76 -0.76
C CYS A 17 16.28 6.10 0.30
N PRO A 18 17.03 6.90 1.08
CA PRO A 18 17.88 6.31 2.13
C PRO A 18 17.12 5.49 3.16
N GLY A 19 15.82 5.74 3.29
CA GLY A 19 14.99 4.99 4.23
C GLY A 19 14.83 3.52 3.86
N PHE A 20 15.21 3.13 2.65
CA PHE A 20 15.08 1.74 2.22
C PHE A 20 16.40 0.99 2.21
N GLU A 21 17.42 1.50 2.88
CA GLU A 21 18.73 0.84 2.88
C GLU A 21 18.70 -0.53 3.56
N GLN A 22 17.90 -0.67 4.60
CA GLN A 22 17.80 -1.93 5.33
C GLN A 22 16.77 -2.87 4.78
N LEU A 23 15.97 -2.40 3.83
CA LEU A 23 14.87 -3.16 3.28
C LEU A 23 15.26 -3.74 1.92
N ASP A 24 15.14 -5.05 1.81
CA ASP A 24 15.28 -5.70 0.51
C ASP A 24 13.92 -5.61 -0.17
N ILE A 25 13.80 -4.66 -1.07
CA ILE A 25 12.52 -4.34 -1.71
C ILE A 25 11.91 -5.56 -2.40
N TRP A 26 12.72 -6.30 -3.14
CA TRP A 26 12.22 -7.44 -3.89
C TRP A 26 11.82 -8.59 -2.99
N ASP A 27 12.61 -8.83 -1.95
CA ASP A 27 12.28 -9.86 -0.98
C ASP A 27 11.00 -9.50 -0.23
N PHE A 28 10.88 -8.24 0.14
CA PHE A 28 9.69 -7.75 0.84
C PHE A 28 8.43 -8.00 0.01
N ILE A 29 8.41 -7.56 -1.25
CA ILE A 29 7.22 -7.68 -2.06
C ILE A 29 6.90 -9.13 -2.37
N ASN A 30 7.92 -9.97 -2.52
CA ASN A 30 7.71 -11.38 -2.77
C ASN A 30 7.12 -12.09 -1.55
N GLN A 31 7.63 -11.78 -0.37
CA GLN A 31 7.08 -12.37 0.85
C GLN A 31 5.63 -11.98 1.05
N VAL A 32 5.32 -10.70 0.82
CA VAL A 32 3.96 -10.24 1.01
C VAL A 32 2.99 -10.94 0.05
N ARG A 33 3.31 -10.96 -1.23
CA ARG A 33 2.37 -11.52 -2.20
C ARG A 33 2.24 -13.04 -2.13
N VAL A 34 3.25 -13.72 -1.61
CA VAL A 34 3.23 -15.18 -1.53
C VAL A 34 2.68 -15.66 -0.20
N GLU A 35 3.03 -14.99 0.89
CA GLU A 35 2.72 -15.49 2.23
C GLU A 35 1.54 -14.82 2.91
N LEU A 36 1.16 -13.62 2.48
CA LEU A 36 0.09 -12.89 3.12
C LEU A 36 -1.17 -12.88 2.27
N PRO A 37 -2.35 -12.66 2.90
CA PRO A 37 -3.63 -12.71 2.17
C PRO A 37 -3.90 -11.42 1.39
N VAL A 38 -3.05 -11.12 0.42
CA VAL A 38 -3.27 -9.99 -0.49
C VAL A 38 -3.66 -10.53 -1.85
N GLU A 39 -4.43 -9.73 -2.58
CA GLU A 39 -4.81 -10.11 -3.92
C GLU A 39 -3.64 -9.94 -4.88
N TYR A 40 -2.81 -8.94 -4.63
CA TYR A 40 -1.64 -8.66 -5.45
C TYR A 40 -0.69 -7.76 -4.68
N GLY A 41 0.54 -7.68 -5.14
CA GLY A 41 1.52 -6.74 -4.62
C GLY A 41 2.21 -6.06 -5.79
N PHE A 42 2.19 -4.73 -5.80
CA PHE A 42 2.80 -3.92 -6.84
C PHE A 42 3.84 -2.97 -6.29
N ILE A 43 4.86 -2.71 -7.08
CA ILE A 43 5.84 -1.67 -6.78
C ILE A 43 5.68 -0.58 -7.81
N HIS A 44 5.50 0.65 -7.36
CA HIS A 44 5.50 1.82 -8.23
C HIS A 44 6.74 2.64 -7.91
N PRO A 45 7.46 3.12 -8.92
CA PRO A 45 8.69 3.88 -8.66
C PRO A 45 8.47 5.14 -7.82
N GLN A 46 7.38 5.86 -8.07
CA GLN A 46 7.14 7.10 -7.34
C GLN A 46 5.68 7.53 -7.49
N LEU A 47 4.85 7.15 -6.53
CA LEU A 47 3.42 7.41 -6.61
C LEU A 47 3.05 8.89 -6.57
N CYS A 48 3.93 9.73 -6.07
CA CYS A 48 3.65 11.16 -5.96
C CYS A 48 3.82 11.91 -7.27
N GLU A 49 4.23 11.24 -8.33
CA GLU A 49 4.36 11.85 -9.65
C GLU A 49 3.06 11.72 -10.44
N VAL A 50 3.02 12.38 -11.59
CA VAL A 50 1.82 12.40 -12.43
C VAL A 50 1.38 11.00 -12.84
N ASP A 51 2.32 10.15 -13.22
CA ASP A 51 1.98 8.80 -13.62
C ASP A 51 1.51 7.95 -12.44
N GLY A 52 1.97 8.26 -11.23
CA GLY A 52 1.46 7.61 -10.02
C GLY A 52 0.00 7.95 -9.79
N ASP A 53 -0.35 9.20 -10.01
CA ASP A 53 -1.71 9.67 -9.88
C ASP A 53 -2.63 8.95 -10.87
N ARG A 54 -2.18 8.81 -12.11
CA ARG A 54 -2.93 8.10 -13.14
C ARG A 54 -3.06 6.62 -12.82
N PHE A 55 -1.98 6.03 -12.33
CA PHE A 55 -1.98 4.63 -11.91
C PHE A 55 -3.04 4.40 -10.83
N LEU A 56 -3.04 5.26 -9.81
CA LEU A 56 -4.02 5.12 -8.74
C LEU A 56 -5.45 5.31 -9.23
N ALA A 57 -5.66 6.27 -10.13
CA ALA A 57 -6.99 6.51 -10.66
C ALA A 57 -7.55 5.25 -11.33
N ASP A 58 -6.73 4.58 -12.13
CA ASP A 58 -7.15 3.35 -12.79
C ASP A 58 -7.28 2.20 -11.81
N PHE A 59 -6.33 2.12 -10.90
CA PHE A 59 -6.25 1.03 -9.94
C PHE A 59 -7.46 1.01 -9.01
N LEU A 60 -7.88 2.19 -8.57
CA LEU A 60 -8.99 2.32 -7.63
C LEU A 60 -10.35 2.05 -8.26
N LYS A 61 -10.41 1.94 -9.57
CA LYS A 61 -11.66 1.56 -10.24
C LYS A 61 -12.15 0.20 -9.80
N ALA A 62 -11.26 -0.65 -9.32
CA ALA A 62 -11.63 -1.96 -8.80
C ALA A 62 -12.33 -1.87 -7.44
N ARG A 63 -12.31 -0.72 -6.82
CA ARG A 63 -12.95 -0.46 -5.53
C ARG A 63 -12.54 -1.45 -4.45
N ARG A 64 -11.25 -1.70 -4.40
CA ARG A 64 -10.68 -2.64 -3.44
C ARG A 64 -9.90 -1.88 -2.40
N LYS A 65 -9.91 -2.39 -1.18
CA LYS A 65 -9.11 -1.79 -0.12
C LYS A 65 -7.64 -1.97 -0.42
N LEU A 66 -6.84 -1.02 0.01
CA LEU A 66 -5.41 -1.00 -0.29
C LEU A 66 -4.57 -0.83 0.96
N VAL A 67 -3.45 -1.54 0.99
CA VAL A 67 -2.35 -1.20 1.88
C VAL A 67 -1.33 -0.47 1.03
N ILE A 68 -0.98 0.74 1.44
CA ILE A 68 0.02 1.54 0.73
C ILE A 68 1.26 1.62 1.60
N ALA A 69 2.32 0.99 1.15
CA ALA A 69 3.59 0.97 1.88
C ALA A 69 4.55 1.95 1.22
N ALA A 70 4.90 3.01 1.93
CA ALA A 70 5.68 4.09 1.35
C ALA A 70 6.34 4.93 2.44
N CYS A 71 6.28 6.25 2.28
CA CYS A 71 6.83 7.18 3.24
C CYS A 71 5.79 7.56 4.30
N ALA A 72 5.94 8.72 4.93
CA ALA A 72 5.09 9.10 6.06
C ALA A 72 3.61 9.09 5.71
N PRO A 73 2.75 8.50 6.56
CA PRO A 73 1.32 8.40 6.28
C PRO A 73 0.62 9.74 6.04
N ASN A 74 1.01 10.78 6.76
CA ASN A 74 0.41 12.10 6.55
C ASN A 74 0.67 12.62 5.15
N MET A 75 1.85 12.39 4.64
CA MET A 75 2.20 12.79 3.29
C MET A 75 1.39 11.97 2.27
N GLN A 76 1.28 10.68 2.51
CA GLN A 76 0.51 9.80 1.63
C GLN A 76 -0.95 10.24 1.58
N ARG A 77 -1.52 10.54 2.73
CA ARG A 77 -2.91 10.96 2.82
C ARG A 77 -3.15 12.22 2.01
N LYS A 78 -2.26 13.18 2.12
CA LYS A 78 -2.37 14.43 1.37
C LYS A 78 -2.32 14.21 -0.13
N MET A 79 -1.42 13.33 -0.56
CA MET A 79 -1.20 13.12 -1.99
C MET A 79 -2.30 12.29 -2.65
N PHE A 80 -2.87 11.35 -1.91
CA PHE A 80 -3.76 10.37 -2.53
C PHE A 80 -5.24 10.56 -2.21
N GLN A 81 -5.55 11.50 -1.33
CA GLN A 81 -6.93 11.71 -0.90
C GLN A 81 -7.87 11.97 -2.06
N LYS A 82 -7.43 12.79 -3.02
CA LYS A 82 -8.27 13.12 -4.15
C LYS A 82 -8.55 11.90 -5.03
N ALA A 83 -7.53 11.07 -5.26
CA ALA A 83 -7.71 9.89 -6.09
C ALA A 83 -8.75 8.94 -5.48
N PHE A 84 -8.70 8.76 -4.17
CA PHE A 84 -9.69 7.93 -3.50
C PHE A 84 -11.08 8.53 -3.58
N ALA A 85 -11.20 9.83 -3.33
CA ALA A 85 -12.50 10.50 -3.40
C ALA A 85 -13.09 10.42 -4.80
N ASP A 86 -12.28 10.61 -5.83
CA ASP A 86 -12.72 10.53 -7.22
C ASP A 86 -13.22 9.13 -7.58
N ALA A 87 -12.69 8.11 -6.91
CA ALA A 87 -13.11 6.73 -7.14
C ALA A 87 -14.31 6.33 -6.28
N GLY A 88 -14.82 7.24 -5.46
CA GLY A 88 -15.94 6.94 -4.57
C GLY A 88 -15.51 6.19 -3.32
N LEU A 89 -14.24 6.28 -2.96
CA LEU A 89 -13.69 5.61 -1.79
C LEU A 89 -13.25 6.62 -0.74
N ASP A 90 -13.15 6.15 0.50
CA ASP A 90 -12.70 6.97 1.61
C ASP A 90 -11.31 6.50 2.03
N ILE A 91 -10.31 7.36 1.86
CA ILE A 91 -8.93 6.97 2.14
C ILE A 91 -8.73 6.55 3.59
N GLU A 92 -9.55 7.08 4.51
CA GLU A 92 -9.43 6.71 5.91
C GLU A 92 -9.98 5.32 6.22
N LYS A 93 -10.93 4.86 5.41
CA LYS A 93 -11.56 3.56 5.63
C LYS A 93 -11.07 2.49 4.68
N ASP A 94 -10.73 2.89 3.47
CA ASP A 94 -10.44 1.93 2.40
C ASP A 94 -8.95 1.75 2.16
N ALA A 95 -8.12 2.43 2.92
CA ALA A 95 -6.67 2.30 2.81
C ALA A 95 -6.01 2.30 4.17
N VAL A 96 -4.92 1.58 4.29
CA VAL A 96 -4.01 1.71 5.42
C VAL A 96 -2.67 2.14 4.84
N MET A 97 -2.15 3.26 5.33
CA MET A 97 -0.90 3.82 4.87
C MET A 97 0.19 3.49 5.87
N LEU A 98 1.24 2.84 5.40
CA LEU A 98 2.34 2.39 6.25
C LEU A 98 3.63 3.09 5.88
N ASP A 99 4.37 3.50 6.90
CA ASP A 99 5.72 4.00 6.73
C ASP A 99 6.66 2.83 6.98
N ILE A 100 7.31 2.36 5.92
CA ILE A 100 8.21 1.20 6.02
C ILE A 100 9.67 1.59 5.89
N ARG A 101 9.97 2.87 6.02
CA ARG A 101 11.35 3.34 5.96
C ARG A 101 12.09 2.95 7.23
N ASP A 102 13.40 2.81 7.10
CA ASP A 102 14.29 2.58 8.22
C ASP A 102 13.97 1.33 9.03
N MET A 103 13.52 0.29 8.34
CA MET A 103 13.26 -0.97 9.02
C MET A 103 13.72 -2.14 8.16
N THR A 104 13.89 -3.28 8.82
CA THR A 104 14.30 -4.49 8.11
C THR A 104 13.14 -5.04 7.30
N THR A 105 13.46 -5.91 6.36
CA THR A 105 12.46 -6.59 5.54
C THR A 105 11.44 -7.32 6.42
N GLU A 106 11.94 -8.02 7.42
CA GLU A 106 11.09 -8.79 8.32
C GLU A 106 10.07 -7.91 9.05
N LYS A 107 10.53 -6.78 9.57
CA LYS A 107 9.62 -5.87 10.27
C LYS A 107 8.60 -5.25 9.34
N ALA A 108 9.01 -4.95 8.11
CA ALA A 108 8.11 -4.38 7.12
C ALA A 108 7.01 -5.39 6.77
N VAL A 109 7.36 -6.66 6.61
CA VAL A 109 6.37 -7.71 6.34
C VAL A 109 5.40 -7.83 7.50
N GLN A 110 5.90 -7.78 8.73
CA GLN A 110 5.04 -7.85 9.91
C GLN A 110 4.07 -6.67 9.97
N LYS A 111 4.51 -5.51 9.57
CA LYS A 111 3.66 -4.32 9.54
C LYS A 111 2.51 -4.51 8.54
N VAL A 112 2.82 -5.05 7.38
CA VAL A 112 1.79 -5.31 6.38
C VAL A 112 0.78 -6.34 6.91
N GLN A 113 1.29 -7.37 7.56
CA GLN A 113 0.42 -8.41 8.13
C GLN A 113 -0.57 -7.80 9.13
N SER A 114 -0.09 -6.92 10.00
CA SER A 114 -0.95 -6.25 10.98
C SER A 114 -1.99 -5.36 10.28
N ALA A 115 -1.58 -4.66 9.23
CA ALA A 115 -2.49 -3.79 8.49
C ALA A 115 -3.59 -4.59 7.80
N LEU A 116 -3.23 -5.75 7.26
CA LEU A 116 -4.22 -6.61 6.62
C LEU A 116 -5.25 -7.13 7.61
N ALA A 117 -4.78 -7.48 8.80
CA ALA A 117 -5.69 -7.92 9.86
C ALA A 117 -6.65 -6.80 10.26
N GLN A 118 -6.14 -5.58 10.32
CA GLN A 118 -6.96 -4.42 10.64
C GLN A 118 -8.05 -4.19 9.60
N LEU A 119 -7.70 -4.26 8.32
CA LEU A 119 -8.67 -4.09 7.25
C LEU A 119 -9.70 -5.20 7.24
N GLU A 120 -9.26 -6.41 7.50
CA GLU A 120 -10.15 -7.55 7.56
C GLU A 120 -11.18 -7.39 8.66
N THR A 121 -10.74 -6.96 9.84
CA THR A 121 -11.63 -6.75 10.96
C THR A 121 -12.68 -5.69 10.63
N GLU A 122 -12.25 -4.59 10.04
CA GLU A 122 -13.17 -3.50 9.69
C GLU A 122 -14.07 -3.86 8.52
N GLY A 123 -13.52 -4.57 7.55
CA GLY A 123 -14.27 -4.93 6.36
C GLY A 123 -15.15 -6.15 6.52
N GLY A 124 -14.93 -6.91 7.56
CA GLY A 124 -15.68 -8.14 7.79
C GLY A 124 -17.05 -7.94 8.37
N LYS A 125 -17.43 -6.73 8.58
CA LYS A 125 -18.73 -6.42 9.17
C LYS A 125 -19.84 -6.50 8.18
#